data_8b32d4e5c8bf3d6c537abed16677882a
#
_entry.id   8b32d4e5c8bf3d6c537abed16677882a
#
_cell.length_a   1.000
_cell.length_b   1.000
_cell.length_c   1.000
_cell.angle_alpha   90.00
_cell.angle_beta   90.00
_cell.angle_gamma   90.00
#
_symmetry.space_group_name_H-M   'P 1'
#
loop_
_entity.id
_entity.type
_entity.pdbx_description
1 polymer ?
#
loop_
_entity_poly.entity_id
_entity_poly.type
_entity_poly.pdbx_seq_one_letter_code
_entity_poly.pdbx_strand_id
1 'polypeptide(L)'
;MVESAQSDAAAPGENILVAEEVTKVFPGVVANDAVNLEIRRGEIHCLLGENGAGKTTLADILYGVYQPEDGRVLLNGKPLDLHSPRDAIEAGIGMVHQHFELVPPLSVIENVVIGTPAKQWLDLTEARRRLEEFFESYDVHIDPDAEVGRLSVGEQQWVEIFKTLYFGVEILILDEPTAVLTPQGVEELFRTLRTMSDEGLTIILITHKLREVMALSDRVTVLRRGQVVGTVNTADVDQLDLARMMVGREVLLQVDKTRSEPGAPVLEAEAVHLESDTGRGSLDGLSITVGSGEIVGVAGVSGNGQNALFDALVGVRHPSSGTIRIAGVDTTDVSPYKVAALGVATVPADRIAQGLLMDFSVKENLVLGNHRSRKFARAGVLNGTSIDDFAAESIESFEIKTPSASQTTRTLSGGNLQKIIMARELSGMPSLIVAHQPTRGLDIAASEYVRRRLVQERDRGAGVLLMSEDLDEIFQLSDRIAVIFDGRIVAITEPEDTTLEEIGMHMAGASGATGDAQ
;
A
#
# COMPACT_ATOMS: atom_id res chain seq x y z
N MET A 1 -32.50 34.69 12.06
CA MET A 1 -32.57 34.08 13.39
C MET A 1 -32.73 32.59 13.16
N VAL A 2 -31.63 31.88 13.16
CA VAL A 2 -31.62 30.42 13.21
C VAL A 2 -31.23 30.10 14.65
N GLU A 3 -32.19 29.55 15.39
CA GLU A 3 -31.98 29.06 16.74
C GLU A 3 -30.84 28.03 16.68
N SER A 4 -29.77 28.34 17.34
CA SER A 4 -28.71 27.40 17.68
C SER A 4 -29.34 26.28 18.50
N ALA A 5 -29.55 25.12 17.89
CA ALA A 5 -29.72 23.88 18.64
C ALA A 5 -28.41 23.69 19.44
N GLN A 6 -28.44 24.00 20.73
CA GLN A 6 -27.43 23.56 21.67
C GLN A 6 -27.48 22.02 21.64
N SER A 7 -26.52 21.40 20.97
CA SER A 7 -26.23 19.99 21.14
C SER A 7 -25.88 19.81 22.60
N ASP A 8 -26.57 18.92 23.31
CA ASP A 8 -26.12 18.39 24.59
C ASP A 8 -24.76 17.72 24.32
N ALA A 9 -23.70 18.48 24.48
CA ALA A 9 -22.35 18.00 24.31
C ALA A 9 -22.07 16.97 25.43
N ALA A 10 -22.12 15.70 25.09
CA ALA A 10 -21.73 14.62 25.97
C ALA A 10 -20.28 14.84 26.46
N ALA A 11 -19.99 14.41 27.70
CA ALA A 11 -18.68 14.62 28.32
C ALA A 11 -17.57 13.87 27.55
N PRO A 12 -16.31 14.37 27.54
CA PRO A 12 -15.19 13.64 26.97
C PRO A 12 -15.09 12.22 27.56
N GLY A 13 -14.97 11.20 26.69
CA GLY A 13 -14.90 9.78 27.08
C GLY A 13 -16.23 9.02 27.04
N GLU A 14 -17.34 9.68 26.72
CA GLU A 14 -18.61 9.00 26.41
C GLU A 14 -18.61 8.44 24.97
N ASN A 15 -19.25 7.29 24.79
CA ASN A 15 -19.37 6.67 23.46
C ASN A 15 -20.24 7.54 22.55
N ILE A 16 -19.62 8.07 21.47
CA ILE A 16 -20.34 8.85 20.45
C ILE A 16 -20.98 7.92 19.41
N LEU A 17 -20.27 6.84 19.02
CA LEU A 17 -20.72 5.89 18.01
C LEU A 17 -20.57 4.46 18.56
N VAL A 18 -21.61 3.64 18.45
CA VAL A 18 -21.61 2.25 18.88
C VAL A 18 -22.20 1.37 17.79
N ALA A 19 -21.47 0.33 17.39
CA ALA A 19 -22.00 -0.76 16.57
C ALA A 19 -22.27 -1.95 17.49
N GLU A 20 -23.49 -2.50 17.46
CA GLU A 20 -23.93 -3.64 18.27
C GLU A 20 -24.28 -4.81 17.36
N GLU A 21 -23.51 -5.91 17.48
CA GLU A 21 -23.70 -7.18 16.78
C GLU A 21 -23.84 -7.03 15.23
N VAL A 22 -23.15 -6.05 14.66
CA VAL A 22 -23.25 -5.73 13.23
C VAL A 22 -22.76 -6.90 12.38
N THR A 23 -23.64 -7.41 11.53
CA THR A 23 -23.36 -8.53 10.61
C THR A 23 -23.58 -8.11 9.17
N LYS A 24 -22.59 -8.41 8.29
CA LYS A 24 -22.66 -8.19 6.85
C LYS A 24 -22.24 -9.41 6.07
N VAL A 25 -23.11 -9.85 5.15
CA VAL A 25 -22.89 -11.04 4.33
C VAL A 25 -22.88 -10.66 2.85
N PHE A 26 -21.87 -11.11 2.13
CA PHE A 26 -21.82 -11.08 0.68
C PHE A 26 -21.86 -12.51 0.14
N PRO A 27 -22.20 -12.75 -1.15
CA PRO A 27 -22.22 -14.09 -1.72
C PRO A 27 -20.92 -14.86 -1.46
N GLY A 28 -20.98 -15.87 -0.59
CA GLY A 28 -19.85 -16.72 -0.25
C GLY A 28 -18.92 -16.20 0.86
N VAL A 29 -19.17 -15.01 1.45
CA VAL A 29 -18.31 -14.43 2.48
C VAL A 29 -19.14 -13.71 3.54
N VAL A 30 -18.88 -14.00 4.82
CA VAL A 30 -19.33 -13.18 5.95
C VAL A 30 -18.24 -12.13 6.19
N ALA A 31 -18.50 -10.89 5.78
CA ALA A 31 -17.51 -9.81 5.88
C ALA A 31 -17.41 -9.23 7.29
N ASN A 32 -18.54 -9.13 7.99
CA ASN A 32 -18.62 -8.80 9.42
C ASN A 32 -19.56 -9.80 10.09
N ASP A 33 -19.17 -10.30 11.25
CA ASP A 33 -19.87 -11.35 11.99
C ASP A 33 -20.03 -10.92 13.44
N ALA A 34 -21.21 -10.43 13.79
CA ALA A 34 -21.59 -9.91 15.12
C ALA A 34 -20.57 -8.92 15.68
N VAL A 35 -20.14 -7.94 14.89
CA VAL A 35 -19.13 -6.95 15.26
C VAL A 35 -19.69 -5.98 16.30
N ASN A 36 -18.98 -5.85 17.42
CA ASN A 36 -19.23 -4.85 18.45
C ASN A 36 -18.08 -3.84 18.45
N LEU A 37 -18.41 -2.54 18.33
CA LEU A 37 -17.43 -1.45 18.28
C LEU A 37 -17.95 -0.25 19.07
N GLU A 38 -17.10 0.32 19.91
CA GLU A 38 -17.39 1.52 20.69
C GLU A 38 -16.35 2.59 20.43
N ILE A 39 -16.78 3.73 19.95
CA ILE A 39 -15.95 4.92 19.66
C ILE A 39 -16.31 6.00 20.65
N ARG A 40 -15.30 6.55 21.33
CA ARG A 40 -15.47 7.65 22.30
C ARG A 40 -15.31 9.00 21.61
N ARG A 41 -15.98 9.99 22.16
CA ARG A 41 -15.91 11.36 21.66
C ARG A 41 -14.50 11.94 21.81
N GLY A 42 -13.97 12.53 20.74
CA GLY A 42 -12.67 13.18 20.72
C GLY A 42 -11.47 12.24 20.80
N GLU A 43 -11.66 10.91 20.58
CA GLU A 43 -10.53 9.97 20.48
C GLU A 43 -10.13 9.72 19.03
N ILE A 44 -8.90 9.33 18.83
CA ILE A 44 -8.45 8.69 17.58
C ILE A 44 -8.50 7.19 17.80
N HIS A 45 -9.53 6.55 17.24
CA HIS A 45 -9.74 5.11 17.33
C HIS A 45 -9.27 4.40 16.07
N CYS A 46 -8.39 3.43 16.21
CA CYS A 46 -7.91 2.66 15.06
C CYS A 46 -8.72 1.37 14.86
N LEU A 47 -9.19 1.14 13.62
CA LEU A 47 -9.64 -0.17 13.14
C LEU A 47 -8.48 -0.86 12.45
N LEU A 48 -7.85 -1.81 13.14
CA LEU A 48 -6.67 -2.53 12.68
C LEU A 48 -7.06 -3.95 12.21
N GLY A 49 -6.43 -4.44 11.17
CA GLY A 49 -6.62 -5.82 10.71
C GLY A 49 -5.99 -6.07 9.35
N GLU A 50 -5.82 -7.33 8.98
CA GLU A 50 -5.30 -7.71 7.66
C GLU A 50 -6.28 -7.33 6.52
N ASN A 51 -5.81 -7.37 5.28
CA ASN A 51 -6.66 -7.17 4.11
C ASN A 51 -7.75 -8.26 4.05
N GLY A 52 -8.99 -7.83 3.85
CA GLY A 52 -10.15 -8.74 3.91
C GLY A 52 -10.63 -9.09 5.33
N ALA A 53 -10.13 -8.41 6.37
CA ALA A 53 -10.60 -8.60 7.74
C ALA A 53 -12.00 -8.00 8.02
N GLY A 54 -12.58 -7.22 7.08
CA GLY A 54 -13.88 -6.59 7.21
C GLY A 54 -13.86 -5.11 7.61
N LYS A 55 -12.69 -4.46 7.67
CA LYS A 55 -12.53 -3.05 8.10
C LYS A 55 -13.29 -2.07 7.22
N THR A 56 -13.01 -2.06 5.92
CA THR A 56 -13.67 -1.17 4.95
C THR A 56 -15.17 -1.46 4.89
N THR A 57 -15.59 -2.74 4.96
CA THR A 57 -17.01 -3.10 5.01
C THR A 57 -17.72 -2.51 6.24
N LEU A 58 -17.07 -2.57 7.41
CA LEU A 58 -17.61 -1.96 8.62
C LEU A 58 -17.68 -0.43 8.48
N ALA A 59 -16.64 0.21 7.94
CA ALA A 59 -16.64 1.65 7.67
C ALA A 59 -17.76 2.05 6.69
N ASP A 60 -17.96 1.29 5.63
CA ASP A 60 -19.03 1.49 4.66
C ASP A 60 -20.42 1.37 5.29
N ILE A 61 -20.59 0.50 6.30
CA ILE A 61 -21.83 0.42 7.08
C ILE A 61 -21.99 1.69 7.93
N LEU A 62 -20.94 2.12 8.63
CA LEU A 62 -20.96 3.33 9.44
C LEU A 62 -21.19 4.61 8.61
N TYR A 63 -20.82 4.57 7.32
CA TYR A 63 -21.00 5.68 6.38
C TYR A 63 -22.27 5.54 5.52
N GLY A 64 -23.06 4.45 5.69
CA GLY A 64 -24.35 4.28 5.02
C GLY A 64 -24.27 3.79 3.57
N VAL A 65 -23.11 3.29 3.11
CA VAL A 65 -22.95 2.63 1.79
C VAL A 65 -23.63 1.27 1.80
N TYR A 66 -23.48 0.52 2.89
CA TYR A 66 -24.12 -0.78 3.09
C TYR A 66 -25.04 -0.77 4.29
N GLN A 67 -26.14 -1.56 4.19
CA GLN A 67 -26.98 -1.91 5.32
C GLN A 67 -26.47 -3.21 5.93
N PRO A 68 -26.39 -3.34 7.27
CA PRO A 68 -26.14 -4.63 7.90
C PRO A 68 -27.36 -5.56 7.72
N GLU A 69 -27.12 -6.87 7.68
CA GLU A 69 -28.18 -7.89 7.72
C GLU A 69 -28.72 -8.10 9.13
N ASP A 70 -27.88 -7.87 10.16
CA ASP A 70 -28.25 -7.96 11.57
C ASP A 70 -27.43 -6.97 12.40
N GLY A 71 -27.90 -6.67 13.60
CA GLY A 71 -27.28 -5.67 14.48
C GLY A 71 -27.79 -4.25 14.20
N ARG A 72 -27.16 -3.28 14.84
CA ARG A 72 -27.50 -1.85 14.70
C ARG A 72 -26.32 -0.95 14.98
N VAL A 73 -26.43 0.30 14.50
CA VAL A 73 -25.50 1.39 14.82
C VAL A 73 -26.23 2.43 15.66
N LEU A 74 -25.60 2.93 16.69
CA LEU A 74 -26.11 3.99 17.55
C LEU A 74 -25.19 5.21 17.43
N LEU A 75 -25.77 6.39 17.29
CA LEU A 75 -25.07 7.68 17.36
C LEU A 75 -25.61 8.48 18.56
N ASN A 76 -24.74 8.87 19.47
CA ASN A 76 -25.14 9.54 20.73
C ASN A 76 -26.24 8.75 21.46
N GLY A 77 -26.12 7.41 21.50
CA GLY A 77 -27.07 6.50 22.16
C GLY A 77 -28.41 6.32 21.46
N LYS A 78 -28.62 6.92 20.28
CA LYS A 78 -29.85 6.78 19.47
C LYS A 78 -29.59 5.90 18.26
N PRO A 79 -30.54 5.03 17.88
CA PRO A 79 -30.42 4.25 16.65
C PRO A 79 -30.20 5.15 15.44
N LEU A 80 -29.17 4.82 14.65
CA LEU A 80 -28.78 5.50 13.43
C LEU A 80 -29.22 4.65 12.24
N ASP A 81 -30.13 5.18 11.43
CA ASP A 81 -30.67 4.51 10.24
C ASP A 81 -30.16 5.26 9.00
N LEU A 82 -29.11 4.72 8.38
CA LEU A 82 -28.46 5.32 7.23
C LEU A 82 -28.83 4.54 5.96
N HIS A 83 -29.33 5.23 4.94
CA HIS A 83 -29.62 4.63 3.64
C HIS A 83 -28.67 5.13 2.53
N SER A 84 -27.85 6.12 2.85
CA SER A 84 -26.88 6.71 1.91
C SER A 84 -25.76 7.43 2.64
N PRO A 85 -24.61 7.67 1.98
CA PRO A 85 -23.54 8.54 2.49
C PRO A 85 -24.02 9.95 2.85
N ARG A 86 -25.06 10.42 2.18
CA ARG A 86 -25.65 11.72 2.48
C ARG A 86 -26.29 11.75 3.86
N ASP A 87 -26.99 10.68 4.24
CA ASP A 87 -27.59 10.58 5.57
C ASP A 87 -26.52 10.58 6.66
N ALA A 88 -25.35 9.94 6.40
CA ALA A 88 -24.22 9.95 7.30
C ALA A 88 -23.63 11.36 7.47
N ILE A 89 -23.45 12.11 6.37
CA ILE A 89 -22.96 13.49 6.42
C ILE A 89 -23.95 14.38 7.19
N GLU A 90 -25.26 14.25 6.94
CA GLU A 90 -26.30 14.98 7.66
C GLU A 90 -26.35 14.61 9.16
N ALA A 91 -25.90 13.41 9.52
CA ALA A 91 -25.74 12.94 10.91
C ALA A 91 -24.39 13.34 11.53
N GLY A 92 -23.50 13.99 10.79
CA GLY A 92 -22.19 14.43 11.26
C GLY A 92 -21.06 13.40 11.12
N ILE A 93 -21.21 12.40 10.24
CA ILE A 93 -20.20 11.39 9.92
C ILE A 93 -19.67 11.65 8.52
N GLY A 94 -18.36 11.85 8.38
CA GLY A 94 -17.67 11.99 7.10
C GLY A 94 -16.65 10.87 6.87
N MET A 95 -16.38 10.57 5.61
CA MET A 95 -15.39 9.55 5.25
C MET A 95 -14.48 10.03 4.12
N VAL A 96 -13.19 9.78 4.29
CA VAL A 96 -12.17 9.89 3.25
C VAL A 96 -11.81 8.48 2.81
N HIS A 97 -12.06 8.18 1.55
CA HIS A 97 -11.85 6.85 0.97
C HIS A 97 -10.37 6.63 0.61
N GLN A 98 -9.96 5.38 0.48
CA GLN A 98 -8.61 4.98 0.07
C GLN A 98 -8.20 5.54 -1.30
N HIS A 99 -9.16 5.71 -2.22
CA HIS A 99 -8.96 6.36 -3.51
C HIS A 99 -9.65 7.72 -3.51
N PHE A 100 -8.94 8.74 -3.97
CA PHE A 100 -9.47 10.09 -4.01
C PHE A 100 -10.74 10.20 -4.86
N GLU A 101 -11.76 10.82 -4.30
CA GLU A 101 -13.01 11.14 -4.99
C GLU A 101 -13.03 12.61 -5.46
N LEU A 102 -11.87 13.08 -5.94
CA LEU A 102 -11.70 14.41 -6.49
C LEU A 102 -11.95 14.40 -8.00
N VAL A 103 -12.46 15.51 -8.52
CA VAL A 103 -12.66 15.73 -9.96
C VAL A 103 -11.44 16.48 -10.50
N PRO A 104 -10.49 15.81 -11.19
CA PRO A 104 -9.17 16.38 -11.51
C PRO A 104 -9.18 17.70 -12.28
N PRO A 105 -10.10 17.95 -13.26
CA PRO A 105 -10.12 19.20 -14.03
C PRO A 105 -10.75 20.38 -13.29
N LEU A 106 -11.33 20.16 -12.09
CA LEU A 106 -11.90 21.23 -11.28
C LEU A 106 -10.87 21.80 -10.31
N SER A 107 -11.07 23.05 -9.91
CA SER A 107 -10.27 23.68 -8.86
C SER A 107 -10.53 23.08 -7.49
N VAL A 108 -9.66 23.39 -6.52
CA VAL A 108 -9.80 22.96 -5.12
C VAL A 108 -11.15 23.40 -4.57
N ILE A 109 -11.48 24.70 -4.72
CA ILE A 109 -12.73 25.24 -4.20
C ILE A 109 -13.96 24.62 -4.87
N GLU A 110 -13.94 24.33 -6.17
CA GLU A 110 -15.02 23.66 -6.88
C GLU A 110 -15.21 22.24 -6.37
N ASN A 111 -14.13 21.50 -6.10
CA ASN A 111 -14.17 20.17 -5.50
C ASN A 111 -14.79 20.17 -4.10
N VAL A 112 -14.48 21.18 -3.29
CA VAL A 112 -15.00 21.31 -1.92
C VAL A 112 -16.52 21.56 -1.92
N VAL A 113 -17.03 22.41 -2.81
CA VAL A 113 -18.45 22.76 -2.83
C VAL A 113 -19.33 21.76 -3.59
N ILE A 114 -18.73 20.81 -4.32
CA ILE A 114 -19.47 19.70 -4.93
C ILE A 114 -20.18 18.91 -3.83
N GLY A 115 -21.48 18.66 -4.01
CA GLY A 115 -22.31 17.96 -3.01
C GLY A 115 -23.04 18.88 -2.05
N THR A 116 -22.83 20.18 -2.10
CA THR A 116 -23.67 21.15 -1.35
C THR A 116 -25.14 20.95 -1.71
N PRO A 117 -26.05 20.84 -0.72
CA PRO A 117 -27.47 20.63 -0.99
C PRO A 117 -28.06 21.69 -1.91
N ALA A 118 -28.82 21.29 -2.94
CA ALA A 118 -29.37 22.17 -3.97
C ALA A 118 -30.29 23.30 -3.45
N LYS A 119 -30.63 23.31 -2.16
CA LYS A 119 -31.42 24.35 -1.50
C LYS A 119 -30.58 25.52 -0.97
N GLN A 120 -29.27 25.40 -0.94
CA GLN A 120 -28.37 26.47 -0.57
C GLN A 120 -27.76 27.09 -1.84
N TRP A 121 -27.81 28.42 -1.94
CA TRP A 121 -27.07 29.13 -2.97
C TRP A 121 -25.58 28.86 -2.76
N LEU A 122 -24.91 28.45 -3.81
CA LEU A 122 -23.46 28.23 -3.79
C LEU A 122 -22.78 29.58 -3.58
N ASP A 123 -22.28 29.82 -2.38
CA ASP A 123 -21.47 31.01 -2.07
C ASP A 123 -20.00 30.64 -2.10
N LEU A 124 -19.39 30.78 -3.28
CA LEU A 124 -17.96 30.53 -3.47
C LEU A 124 -17.08 31.46 -2.64
N THR A 125 -17.57 32.66 -2.29
CA THR A 125 -16.81 33.61 -1.47
C THR A 125 -16.71 33.11 -0.03
N GLU A 126 -17.81 32.66 0.52
CA GLU A 126 -17.83 32.07 1.87
C GLU A 126 -17.07 30.72 1.91
N ALA A 127 -17.22 29.89 0.89
CA ALA A 127 -16.46 28.64 0.79
C ALA A 127 -14.95 28.91 0.74
N ARG A 128 -14.53 29.90 -0.03
CA ARG A 128 -13.12 30.33 -0.11
C ARG A 128 -12.59 30.78 1.26
N ARG A 129 -13.35 31.66 1.94
CA ARG A 129 -12.97 32.16 3.25
C ARG A 129 -12.75 31.02 4.25
N ARG A 130 -13.67 30.05 4.30
CA ARG A 130 -13.57 28.86 5.18
C ARG A 130 -12.39 27.98 4.80
N LEU A 131 -12.13 27.81 3.52
CA LEU A 131 -11.00 27.02 3.02
C LEU A 131 -9.66 27.68 3.40
N GLU A 132 -9.54 28.99 3.21
CA GLU A 132 -8.35 29.75 3.57
C GLU A 132 -8.12 29.73 5.09
N GLU A 133 -9.18 29.92 5.90
CA GLU A 133 -9.10 29.81 7.36
C GLU A 133 -8.68 28.41 7.82
N PHE A 134 -9.18 27.35 7.19
CA PHE A 134 -8.77 25.98 7.47
C PHE A 134 -7.30 25.76 7.13
N PHE A 135 -6.88 26.15 5.94
CA PHE A 135 -5.49 26.00 5.52
C PHE A 135 -4.52 26.79 6.42
N GLU A 136 -4.89 28.00 6.82
CA GLU A 136 -4.10 28.81 7.75
C GLU A 136 -4.03 28.17 9.15
N SER A 137 -5.14 27.60 9.64
CA SER A 137 -5.21 26.98 10.98
C SER A 137 -4.32 25.74 11.09
N TYR A 138 -4.11 25.01 10.01
CA TYR A 138 -3.36 23.75 9.99
C TYR A 138 -2.05 23.82 9.20
N ASP A 139 -1.58 25.05 8.87
CA ASP A 139 -0.33 25.31 8.15
C ASP A 139 -0.26 24.61 6.77
N VAL A 140 -1.41 24.49 6.09
CA VAL A 140 -1.53 23.90 4.76
C VAL A 140 -1.46 25.00 3.70
N HIS A 141 -0.58 24.84 2.71
CA HIS A 141 -0.36 25.85 1.69
C HIS A 141 -0.82 25.33 0.32
N ILE A 142 -2.11 25.49 0.01
CA ILE A 142 -2.71 25.10 -1.27
C ILE A 142 -3.48 26.30 -1.83
N ASP A 143 -3.27 26.59 -3.12
CA ASP A 143 -4.04 27.61 -3.83
C ASP A 143 -5.47 27.12 -4.07
N PRO A 144 -6.51 27.81 -3.55
CA PRO A 144 -7.91 27.44 -3.76
C PRO A 144 -8.35 27.37 -5.23
N ASP A 145 -7.68 28.10 -6.11
CA ASP A 145 -7.97 28.13 -7.55
C ASP A 145 -7.14 27.12 -8.37
N ALA A 146 -6.19 26.42 -7.74
CA ALA A 146 -5.41 25.41 -8.41
C ALA A 146 -6.28 24.26 -8.90
N GLU A 147 -6.03 23.78 -10.11
CA GLU A 147 -6.63 22.57 -10.67
C GLU A 147 -6.13 21.35 -9.90
N VAL A 148 -7.03 20.57 -9.31
CA VAL A 148 -6.69 19.43 -8.43
C VAL A 148 -5.80 18.40 -9.12
N GLY A 149 -5.99 18.18 -10.43
CA GLY A 149 -5.16 17.24 -11.20
C GLY A 149 -3.68 17.64 -11.30
N ARG A 150 -3.31 18.87 -10.91
CA ARG A 150 -1.92 19.36 -10.91
C ARG A 150 -1.27 19.31 -9.54
N LEU A 151 -2.07 19.13 -8.50
CA LEU A 151 -1.58 19.04 -7.13
C LEU A 151 -0.77 17.76 -6.91
N SER A 152 0.16 17.83 -5.98
CA SER A 152 0.81 16.63 -5.45
C SER A 152 -0.21 15.73 -4.75
N VAL A 153 0.13 14.47 -4.57
CA VAL A 153 -0.76 13.50 -3.90
C VAL A 153 -1.04 13.91 -2.45
N GLY A 154 -0.05 14.48 -1.76
CA GLY A 154 -0.22 15.00 -0.40
C GLY A 154 -1.21 16.18 -0.34
N GLU A 155 -1.12 17.13 -1.28
CA GLU A 155 -2.07 18.22 -1.38
C GLU A 155 -3.48 17.74 -1.72
N GLN A 156 -3.63 16.75 -2.60
CA GLN A 156 -4.92 16.12 -2.90
C GLN A 156 -5.53 15.47 -1.65
N GLN A 157 -4.72 14.85 -0.79
CA GLN A 157 -5.17 14.28 0.48
C GLN A 157 -5.77 15.37 1.39
N TRP A 158 -5.12 16.53 1.49
CA TRP A 158 -5.65 17.65 2.26
C TRP A 158 -6.97 18.20 1.69
N VAL A 159 -7.08 18.26 0.37
CA VAL A 159 -8.34 18.67 -0.28
C VAL A 159 -9.49 17.71 0.05
N GLU A 160 -9.26 16.39 0.06
CA GLU A 160 -10.28 15.38 0.46
C GLU A 160 -10.69 15.53 1.92
N ILE A 161 -9.73 15.70 2.83
CA ILE A 161 -10.01 15.89 4.26
C ILE A 161 -10.83 17.17 4.45
N PHE A 162 -10.40 18.29 3.86
CA PHE A 162 -11.14 19.54 3.98
C PHE A 162 -12.54 19.47 3.38
N LYS A 163 -12.68 18.89 2.17
CA LYS A 163 -13.97 18.65 1.52
C LYS A 163 -14.93 17.92 2.45
N THR A 164 -14.45 16.91 3.17
CA THR A 164 -15.25 16.15 4.13
C THR A 164 -15.62 16.99 5.35
N LEU A 165 -14.65 17.73 5.92
CA LEU A 165 -14.86 18.58 7.10
C LEU A 165 -15.71 19.82 6.81
N TYR A 166 -15.76 20.30 5.55
CA TYR A 166 -16.54 21.47 5.14
C TYR A 166 -18.02 21.38 5.52
N PHE A 167 -18.56 20.17 5.59
CA PHE A 167 -19.96 19.91 5.96
C PHE A 167 -20.20 19.86 7.48
N GLY A 168 -19.17 20.11 8.31
CA GLY A 168 -19.30 20.20 9.77
C GLY A 168 -19.49 18.83 10.45
N VAL A 169 -18.76 17.82 10.00
CA VAL A 169 -18.79 16.47 10.60
C VAL A 169 -18.16 16.46 12.00
N GLU A 170 -18.68 15.62 12.88
CA GLU A 170 -18.15 15.38 14.25
C GLU A 170 -17.32 14.09 14.30
N ILE A 171 -17.50 13.19 13.34
CA ILE A 171 -16.77 11.93 13.20
C ILE A 171 -16.15 11.88 11.80
N LEU A 172 -14.83 11.71 11.73
CA LEU A 172 -14.08 11.57 10.48
C LEU A 172 -13.53 10.15 10.37
N ILE A 173 -13.95 9.41 9.35
CA ILE A 173 -13.42 8.09 9.00
C ILE A 173 -12.35 8.28 7.92
N LEU A 174 -11.16 7.72 8.14
CA LEU A 174 -10.02 7.77 7.22
C LEU A 174 -9.63 6.33 6.83
N ASP A 175 -9.84 5.94 5.57
CA ASP A 175 -9.47 4.61 5.09
C ASP A 175 -8.10 4.63 4.40
N GLU A 176 -7.08 4.08 5.08
CA GLU A 176 -5.66 4.02 4.64
C GLU A 176 -5.08 5.36 4.14
N PRO A 177 -5.20 6.47 4.89
CA PRO A 177 -4.90 7.82 4.42
C PRO A 177 -3.42 8.05 4.10
N THR A 178 -2.54 7.16 4.49
CA THR A 178 -1.08 7.28 4.34
C THR A 178 -0.51 6.46 3.18
N ALA A 179 -1.36 5.74 2.44
CA ALA A 179 -0.92 4.78 1.42
C ALA A 179 -0.04 5.39 0.31
N VAL A 180 -0.18 6.69 0.08
CA VAL A 180 0.45 7.41 -1.03
C VAL A 180 1.34 8.59 -0.57
N LEU A 181 1.52 8.76 0.75
CA LEU A 181 2.29 9.86 1.33
C LEU A 181 3.77 9.48 1.55
N THR A 182 4.63 10.50 1.50
CA THR A 182 6.01 10.39 1.98
C THR A 182 6.04 10.27 3.51
N PRO A 183 7.12 9.77 4.13
CA PRO A 183 7.24 9.73 5.60
C PRO A 183 7.01 11.09 6.26
N GLN A 184 7.54 12.17 5.69
CA GLN A 184 7.33 13.54 6.16
C GLN A 184 5.85 13.95 6.06
N GLY A 185 5.19 13.62 4.94
CA GLY A 185 3.76 13.86 4.76
C GLY A 185 2.90 13.08 5.76
N VAL A 186 3.31 11.86 6.14
CA VAL A 186 2.63 11.09 7.18
C VAL A 186 2.76 11.76 8.55
N GLU A 187 3.95 12.23 8.92
CA GLU A 187 4.15 12.95 10.19
C GLU A 187 3.36 14.25 10.28
N GLU A 188 3.31 15.01 9.18
CA GLU A 188 2.52 16.23 9.08
C GLU A 188 1.02 15.91 9.23
N LEU A 189 0.52 14.93 8.49
CA LEU A 189 -0.86 14.46 8.61
C LEU A 189 -1.19 14.05 10.05
N PHE A 190 -0.33 13.25 10.69
CA PHE A 190 -0.57 12.77 12.07
C PHE A 190 -0.60 13.91 13.09
N ARG A 191 0.30 14.89 12.95
CA ARG A 191 0.32 16.07 13.81
C ARG A 191 -1.00 16.85 13.68
N THR A 192 -1.47 17.04 12.46
CA THR A 192 -2.71 17.77 12.20
C THR A 192 -3.94 16.99 12.69
N LEU A 193 -4.01 15.67 12.45
CA LEU A 193 -5.11 14.85 12.95
C LEU A 193 -5.16 14.84 14.48
N ARG A 194 -4.00 14.84 15.16
CA ARG A 194 -3.96 14.95 16.62
C ARG A 194 -4.49 16.32 17.08
N THR A 195 -4.09 17.42 16.44
CA THR A 195 -4.63 18.76 16.74
C THR A 195 -6.14 18.80 16.57
N MET A 196 -6.67 18.26 15.47
CA MET A 196 -8.12 18.21 15.24
C MET A 196 -8.86 17.37 16.30
N SER A 197 -8.26 16.27 16.75
CA SER A 197 -8.84 15.43 17.80
C SER A 197 -8.83 16.16 19.15
N ASP A 198 -7.75 16.86 19.48
CA ASP A 198 -7.65 17.70 20.69
C ASP A 198 -8.67 18.86 20.68
N GLU A 199 -9.08 19.32 19.51
CA GLU A 199 -10.15 20.29 19.28
C GLU A 199 -11.57 19.66 19.34
N GLY A 200 -11.66 18.34 19.50
CA GLY A 200 -12.91 17.60 19.74
C GLY A 200 -13.44 16.80 18.55
N LEU A 201 -12.72 16.76 17.41
CA LEU A 201 -13.07 15.88 16.30
C LEU A 201 -12.80 14.42 16.71
N THR A 202 -13.78 13.54 16.47
CA THR A 202 -13.59 12.09 16.66
C THR A 202 -13.07 11.49 15.37
N ILE A 203 -12.00 10.70 15.43
CA ILE A 203 -11.36 10.14 14.24
C ILE A 203 -11.36 8.62 14.30
N ILE A 204 -11.82 7.98 13.22
CA ILE A 204 -11.71 6.53 13.01
C ILE A 204 -10.67 6.30 11.93
N LEU A 205 -9.48 5.81 12.33
CA LEU A 205 -8.39 5.50 11.41
C LEU A 205 -8.44 4.03 11.03
N ILE A 206 -8.55 3.73 9.74
CA ILE A 206 -8.46 2.36 9.22
C ILE A 206 -7.09 2.18 8.62
N THR A 207 -6.34 1.21 9.13
CA THR A 207 -5.01 0.88 8.62
C THR A 207 -4.66 -0.58 8.87
N HIS A 208 -3.64 -1.07 8.19
CA HIS A 208 -2.99 -2.35 8.48
C HIS A 208 -1.54 -2.15 8.93
N LYS A 209 -1.07 -0.90 9.04
CA LYS A 209 0.31 -0.54 9.40
C LYS A 209 0.43 -0.29 10.91
N LEU A 210 1.14 -1.18 11.59
CA LEU A 210 1.28 -1.14 13.06
C LEU A 210 1.94 0.15 13.57
N ARG A 211 2.89 0.72 12.81
CA ARG A 211 3.55 1.98 13.18
C ARG A 211 2.58 3.15 13.24
N GLU A 212 1.63 3.22 12.32
CA GLU A 212 0.61 4.26 12.29
C GLU A 212 -0.29 4.20 13.52
N VAL A 213 -0.70 2.98 13.90
CA VAL A 213 -1.49 2.74 15.13
C VAL A 213 -0.74 3.25 16.34
N MET A 214 0.52 2.83 16.51
CA MET A 214 1.34 3.21 17.67
C MET A 214 1.64 4.71 17.73
N ALA A 215 1.73 5.38 16.58
CA ALA A 215 2.06 6.80 16.51
C ALA A 215 0.86 7.73 16.75
N LEU A 216 -0.35 7.30 16.38
CA LEU A 216 -1.49 8.22 16.31
C LEU A 216 -2.67 7.83 17.20
N SER A 217 -3.00 6.53 17.34
CA SER A 217 -4.26 6.14 17.98
C SER A 217 -4.22 6.13 19.51
N ASP A 218 -5.37 6.42 20.12
CA ASP A 218 -5.57 6.29 21.57
C ASP A 218 -6.01 4.87 21.94
N ARG A 219 -6.91 4.30 21.12
CA ARG A 219 -7.41 2.93 21.25
C ARG A 219 -7.41 2.24 19.90
N VAL A 220 -7.29 0.93 19.93
CA VAL A 220 -7.30 0.10 18.73
C VAL A 220 -8.23 -1.09 18.88
N THR A 221 -9.12 -1.27 17.89
CA THR A 221 -9.95 -2.47 17.75
C THR A 221 -9.36 -3.31 16.62
N VAL A 222 -9.00 -4.56 16.94
CA VAL A 222 -8.43 -5.49 15.96
C VAL A 222 -9.53 -6.37 15.37
N LEU A 223 -9.70 -6.28 14.05
CA LEU A 223 -10.58 -7.16 13.27
C LEU A 223 -9.78 -8.29 12.63
N ARG A 224 -10.33 -9.49 12.68
CA ARG A 224 -9.79 -10.67 12.00
C ARG A 224 -10.91 -11.55 11.52
N ARG A 225 -10.96 -11.81 10.19
CA ARG A 225 -11.97 -12.66 9.53
C ARG A 225 -13.41 -12.25 9.85
N GLY A 226 -13.68 -10.95 9.84
CA GLY A 226 -15.01 -10.40 10.11
C GLY A 226 -15.38 -10.26 11.58
N GLN A 227 -14.55 -10.68 12.52
CA GLN A 227 -14.83 -10.63 13.95
C GLN A 227 -13.87 -9.69 14.69
N VAL A 228 -14.32 -9.09 15.78
CA VAL A 228 -13.48 -8.34 16.71
C VAL A 228 -12.69 -9.31 17.58
N VAL A 229 -11.37 -9.25 17.51
CA VAL A 229 -10.47 -10.03 18.38
C VAL A 229 -10.36 -9.38 19.76
N GLY A 230 -10.35 -8.06 19.79
CA GLY A 230 -10.29 -7.27 21.02
C GLY A 230 -10.12 -5.79 20.73
N THR A 231 -10.43 -4.98 21.76
CA THR A 231 -10.18 -3.54 21.79
C THR A 231 -9.24 -3.24 22.96
N VAL A 232 -8.14 -2.54 22.70
CA VAL A 232 -7.11 -2.22 23.70
C VAL A 232 -6.74 -0.74 23.63
N ASN A 233 -6.20 -0.18 24.73
CA ASN A 233 -5.56 1.13 24.65
C ASN A 233 -4.20 0.96 24.00
N THR A 234 -3.83 1.85 23.10
CA THR A 234 -2.57 1.77 22.37
C THR A 234 -1.36 1.87 23.30
N ALA A 235 -1.48 2.64 24.39
CA ALA A 235 -0.41 2.78 25.40
C ALA A 235 -0.11 1.49 26.19
N ASP A 236 -1.02 0.50 26.19
CA ASP A 236 -0.92 -0.72 27.00
C ASP A 236 -0.33 -1.91 26.19
N VAL A 237 -0.05 -1.74 24.90
CA VAL A 237 0.38 -2.80 23.99
C VAL A 237 1.57 -2.36 23.13
N ASP A 238 2.30 -3.32 22.61
CA ASP A 238 3.34 -3.08 21.60
C ASP A 238 2.94 -3.56 20.20
N GLN A 239 3.80 -3.28 19.19
CA GLN A 239 3.54 -3.70 17.82
C GLN A 239 3.43 -5.22 17.67
N LEU A 240 4.17 -5.98 18.47
CA LEU A 240 4.16 -7.44 18.42
C LEU A 240 2.85 -8.00 18.97
N ASP A 241 2.31 -7.39 20.04
CA ASP A 241 1.01 -7.77 20.59
C ASP A 241 -0.11 -7.53 19.57
N LEU A 242 -0.10 -6.37 18.91
CA LEU A 242 -1.06 -6.05 17.84
C LEU A 242 -0.92 -7.02 16.65
N ALA A 243 0.30 -7.33 16.22
CA ALA A 243 0.55 -8.30 15.17
C ALA A 243 0.02 -9.69 15.52
N ARG A 244 0.22 -10.15 16.78
CA ARG A 244 -0.34 -11.42 17.26
C ARG A 244 -1.86 -11.43 17.24
N MET A 245 -2.50 -10.34 17.64
CA MET A 245 -3.96 -10.21 17.57
C MET A 245 -4.46 -10.29 16.13
N MET A 246 -3.79 -9.59 15.18
CA MET A 246 -4.16 -9.58 13.76
C MET A 246 -4.05 -10.96 13.12
N VAL A 247 -2.91 -11.63 13.29
CA VAL A 247 -2.60 -12.89 12.58
C VAL A 247 -3.10 -14.11 13.35
N GLY A 248 -3.13 -14.05 14.70
CA GLY A 248 -3.58 -15.15 15.56
C GLY A 248 -2.53 -16.23 15.81
N ARG A 249 -1.27 -15.96 15.47
CA ARG A 249 -0.08 -16.78 15.77
C ARG A 249 1.11 -15.86 16.08
N GLU A 250 2.21 -16.43 16.55
CA GLU A 250 3.46 -15.67 16.63
C GLU A 250 3.86 -15.21 15.22
N VAL A 251 4.20 -13.94 15.11
CA VAL A 251 4.65 -13.29 13.88
C VAL A 251 6.07 -12.81 14.10
N LEU A 252 6.94 -13.10 13.15
CA LEU A 252 8.26 -12.50 13.09
C LEU A 252 8.13 -11.18 12.31
N LEU A 253 8.06 -10.06 13.03
CA LEU A 253 8.06 -8.73 12.39
C LEU A 253 9.42 -8.40 11.77
N GLN A 254 10.47 -9.07 12.20
CA GLN A 254 11.82 -8.97 11.63
C GLN A 254 12.21 -10.31 10.99
N VAL A 255 12.77 -10.24 9.82
CA VAL A 255 13.37 -11.39 9.16
C VAL A 255 14.83 -11.49 9.62
N ASP A 256 15.19 -12.61 10.25
CA ASP A 256 16.59 -12.89 10.60
C ASP A 256 17.42 -12.91 9.33
N LYS A 257 18.30 -11.92 9.20
CA LYS A 257 19.21 -11.76 8.07
C LYS A 257 20.65 -11.77 8.58
N THR A 258 21.44 -12.71 8.08
CA THR A 258 22.87 -12.70 8.35
C THR A 258 23.56 -11.66 7.46
N ARG A 259 24.64 -11.02 7.97
CA ARG A 259 25.44 -10.13 7.14
C ARG A 259 26.04 -10.92 5.98
N SER A 260 25.86 -10.45 4.76
CA SER A 260 26.42 -11.04 3.56
C SER A 260 27.49 -10.12 2.98
N GLU A 261 28.61 -10.68 2.51
CA GLU A 261 29.55 -9.95 1.68
C GLU A 261 29.14 -10.13 0.22
N PRO A 262 28.88 -9.04 -0.53
CA PRO A 262 28.50 -9.14 -1.93
C PRO A 262 29.55 -9.88 -2.75
N GLY A 263 29.11 -10.85 -3.54
CA GLY A 263 29.96 -11.55 -4.50
C GLY A 263 30.15 -10.76 -5.82
N ALA A 264 30.48 -11.47 -6.89
CA ALA A 264 30.63 -10.85 -8.21
C ALA A 264 29.33 -10.18 -8.67
N PRO A 265 29.40 -9.06 -9.42
CA PRO A 265 28.21 -8.40 -9.96
C PRO A 265 27.38 -9.35 -10.83
N VAL A 266 26.07 -9.45 -10.54
CA VAL A 266 25.08 -10.19 -11.34
C VAL A 266 24.19 -9.23 -12.14
N LEU A 267 24.09 -7.96 -11.72
CA LEU A 267 23.47 -6.87 -12.45
C LEU A 267 24.40 -5.66 -12.44
N GLU A 268 24.61 -5.07 -13.61
CA GLU A 268 25.29 -3.81 -13.82
C GLU A 268 24.47 -2.96 -14.80
N ALA A 269 23.96 -1.84 -14.33
CA ALA A 269 23.32 -0.82 -15.14
C ALA A 269 24.16 0.45 -15.05
N GLU A 270 24.59 0.99 -16.19
CA GLU A 270 25.49 2.13 -16.30
C GLU A 270 24.90 3.22 -17.17
N ALA A 271 24.70 4.42 -16.59
CA ALA A 271 24.20 5.62 -17.25
C ALA A 271 22.94 5.38 -18.11
N VAL A 272 22.00 4.62 -17.60
CA VAL A 272 20.79 4.21 -18.31
C VAL A 272 19.83 5.37 -18.45
N HIS A 273 19.44 5.69 -19.70
CA HIS A 273 18.42 6.67 -20.02
C HIS A 273 17.23 5.97 -20.68
N LEU A 274 16.01 6.27 -20.21
CA LEU A 274 14.77 5.77 -20.77
C LEU A 274 13.69 6.84 -20.69
N GLU A 275 13.21 7.31 -21.84
CA GLU A 275 12.15 8.31 -21.91
C GLU A 275 10.80 7.72 -21.49
N SER A 276 10.00 8.48 -20.76
CA SER A 276 8.63 8.10 -20.42
C SER A 276 7.66 8.66 -21.46
N ASP A 277 6.67 7.88 -21.85
CA ASP A 277 5.60 8.32 -22.77
C ASP A 277 4.74 9.44 -22.17
N THR A 278 4.75 9.59 -20.84
CA THR A 278 3.97 10.59 -20.08
C THR A 278 4.81 11.74 -19.53
N GLY A 279 6.13 11.74 -19.79
CA GLY A 279 7.08 12.74 -19.27
C GLY A 279 7.42 12.63 -17.78
N ARG A 280 6.76 11.72 -17.04
CA ARG A 280 7.09 11.39 -15.63
C ARG A 280 7.56 9.94 -15.54
N GLY A 281 8.49 9.66 -14.59
CA GLY A 281 8.99 8.30 -14.37
C GLY A 281 9.95 7.81 -15.46
N SER A 282 10.70 8.70 -16.10
CA SER A 282 11.85 8.40 -16.97
C SER A 282 13.06 7.93 -16.17
N LEU A 283 14.09 7.41 -16.85
CA LEU A 283 15.43 7.23 -16.29
C LEU A 283 16.36 8.26 -16.92
N ASP A 284 17.16 8.90 -16.09
CA ASP A 284 18.09 9.95 -16.51
C ASP A 284 19.51 9.68 -16.02
N GLY A 285 20.24 8.83 -16.74
CA GLY A 285 21.61 8.46 -16.40
C GLY A 285 21.73 7.56 -15.19
N LEU A 286 20.71 6.73 -14.90
CA LEU A 286 20.68 5.84 -13.73
C LEU A 286 21.81 4.82 -13.80
N SER A 287 22.54 4.68 -12.70
CA SER A 287 23.56 3.63 -12.52
C SER A 287 23.33 2.88 -11.22
N ILE A 288 23.31 1.53 -11.30
CA ILE A 288 23.14 0.65 -10.15
C ILE A 288 23.79 -0.71 -10.40
N THR A 289 24.36 -1.30 -9.37
CA THR A 289 24.95 -2.64 -9.40
C THR A 289 24.38 -3.52 -8.31
N VAL A 290 24.22 -4.82 -8.57
CA VAL A 290 23.82 -5.84 -7.60
C VAL A 290 24.81 -6.99 -7.65
N GLY A 291 25.40 -7.34 -6.50
CA GLY A 291 26.27 -8.49 -6.33
C GLY A 291 25.48 -9.80 -6.14
N SER A 292 26.15 -10.94 -6.36
CA SER A 292 25.58 -12.22 -5.96
C SER A 292 25.51 -12.30 -4.43
N GLY A 293 24.43 -12.86 -3.89
CA GLY A 293 24.20 -12.94 -2.44
C GLY A 293 23.95 -11.58 -1.77
N GLU A 294 23.48 -10.59 -2.53
CA GLU A 294 23.18 -9.24 -2.05
C GLU A 294 21.71 -8.86 -2.34
N ILE A 295 21.09 -8.15 -1.40
CA ILE A 295 19.83 -7.45 -1.64
C ILE A 295 20.12 -5.95 -1.72
N VAL A 296 19.93 -5.35 -2.90
CA VAL A 296 19.95 -3.89 -3.07
C VAL A 296 18.50 -3.40 -3.08
N GLY A 297 18.14 -2.62 -2.07
CA GLY A 297 16.83 -1.99 -1.97
C GLY A 297 16.82 -0.66 -2.70
N VAL A 298 15.83 -0.43 -3.57
CA VAL A 298 15.60 0.85 -4.24
C VAL A 298 14.39 1.51 -3.59
N ALA A 299 14.66 2.52 -2.76
CA ALA A 299 13.65 3.35 -2.10
C ALA A 299 13.28 4.54 -2.99
N GLY A 300 12.00 4.85 -3.10
CA GLY A 300 11.51 6.01 -3.85
C GLY A 300 9.99 6.11 -3.84
N VAL A 301 9.47 7.32 -3.99
CA VAL A 301 8.01 7.56 -4.13
C VAL A 301 7.56 7.14 -5.52
N SER A 302 6.29 6.73 -5.63
CA SER A 302 5.68 6.35 -6.92
C SER A 302 5.91 7.42 -7.99
N GLY A 303 6.32 6.99 -9.19
CA GLY A 303 6.56 7.89 -10.32
C GLY A 303 8.00 8.40 -10.46
N ASN A 304 8.93 8.03 -9.58
CA ASN A 304 10.34 8.45 -9.63
C ASN A 304 11.22 7.58 -10.55
N GLY A 305 10.64 6.67 -11.36
CA GLY A 305 11.39 5.88 -12.34
C GLY A 305 11.49 4.39 -12.04
N GLN A 306 10.94 3.88 -10.92
CA GLN A 306 11.00 2.45 -10.56
C GLN A 306 10.37 1.55 -11.63
N ASN A 307 9.21 1.93 -12.20
CA ASN A 307 8.57 1.20 -13.29
C ASN A 307 9.46 1.14 -14.53
N ALA A 308 10.08 2.28 -14.90
CA ALA A 308 10.97 2.35 -16.05
C ALA A 308 12.24 1.50 -15.83
N LEU A 309 12.78 1.51 -14.61
CA LEU A 309 13.90 0.65 -14.24
C LEU A 309 13.51 -0.82 -14.35
N PHE A 310 12.37 -1.22 -13.79
CA PHE A 310 11.86 -2.59 -13.91
C PHE A 310 11.74 -2.99 -15.39
N ASP A 311 11.03 -2.19 -16.20
CA ASP A 311 10.79 -2.48 -17.63
C ASP A 311 12.08 -2.60 -18.43
N ALA A 312 13.08 -1.75 -18.15
CA ALA A 312 14.39 -1.79 -18.80
C ALA A 312 15.15 -3.08 -18.43
N LEU A 313 15.19 -3.44 -17.15
CA LEU A 313 15.91 -4.62 -16.66
C LEU A 313 15.31 -5.94 -17.15
N VAL A 314 13.99 -6.00 -17.29
CA VAL A 314 13.31 -7.20 -17.78
C VAL A 314 13.19 -7.24 -19.32
N GLY A 315 13.67 -6.21 -20.02
CA GLY A 315 13.69 -6.13 -21.50
C GLY A 315 12.32 -5.83 -22.14
N VAL A 316 11.38 -5.27 -21.37
CA VAL A 316 10.07 -4.81 -21.88
C VAL A 316 10.23 -3.49 -22.63
N ARG A 317 11.10 -2.61 -22.12
CA ARG A 317 11.46 -1.35 -22.77
C ARG A 317 12.97 -1.28 -22.91
N HIS A 318 13.44 -0.67 -24.01
CA HIS A 318 14.87 -0.57 -24.30
C HIS A 318 15.38 0.83 -23.98
N PRO A 319 16.50 0.97 -23.26
CA PRO A 319 17.15 2.26 -23.00
C PRO A 319 17.49 3.00 -24.31
N SER A 320 17.36 4.32 -24.28
CA SER A 320 17.82 5.19 -25.39
C SER A 320 19.33 5.37 -25.39
N SER A 321 19.96 5.23 -24.20
CA SER A 321 21.41 5.20 -24.03
C SER A 321 21.78 4.54 -22.70
N GLY A 322 23.09 4.28 -22.49
CA GLY A 322 23.60 3.51 -21.36
C GLY A 322 23.68 2.02 -21.68
N THR A 323 24.07 1.22 -20.70
CA THR A 323 24.24 -0.23 -20.84
C THR A 323 23.65 -0.99 -19.65
N ILE A 324 23.06 -2.14 -19.93
CA ILE A 324 22.59 -3.09 -18.90
C ILE A 324 23.27 -4.42 -19.16
N ARG A 325 23.96 -4.95 -18.13
CA ARG A 325 24.56 -6.29 -18.17
C ARG A 325 24.00 -7.15 -17.07
N ILE A 326 23.64 -8.38 -17.41
CA ILE A 326 23.17 -9.40 -16.47
C ILE A 326 24.08 -10.63 -16.59
N ALA A 327 24.67 -11.04 -15.47
CA ALA A 327 25.68 -12.10 -15.43
C ALA A 327 26.78 -11.89 -16.49
N GLY A 328 27.23 -10.64 -16.69
CA GLY A 328 28.26 -10.25 -17.66
C GLY A 328 27.79 -10.20 -19.13
N VAL A 329 26.53 -10.56 -19.42
CA VAL A 329 25.96 -10.51 -20.77
C VAL A 329 25.25 -9.16 -20.98
N ASP A 330 25.54 -8.48 -22.08
CA ASP A 330 24.83 -7.25 -22.46
C ASP A 330 23.36 -7.56 -22.81
N THR A 331 22.45 -6.97 -22.06
CA THR A 331 21.00 -7.12 -22.20
C THR A 331 20.31 -5.81 -22.57
N THR A 332 21.03 -4.78 -22.95
CA THR A 332 20.50 -3.44 -23.24
C THR A 332 19.39 -3.45 -24.30
N ASP A 333 19.51 -4.28 -25.32
CA ASP A 333 18.53 -4.43 -26.41
C ASP A 333 18.11 -5.91 -26.58
N VAL A 334 17.60 -6.52 -25.51
CA VAL A 334 17.27 -7.95 -25.50
C VAL A 334 15.83 -8.14 -25.03
N SER A 335 15.09 -9.02 -25.73
CA SER A 335 13.70 -9.32 -25.37
C SER A 335 13.56 -10.01 -24.01
N PRO A 336 12.39 -9.88 -23.31
CA PRO A 336 12.14 -10.49 -22.00
C PRO A 336 12.42 -11.99 -21.95
N TYR A 337 12.10 -12.71 -23.03
CA TYR A 337 12.37 -14.15 -23.12
C TYR A 337 13.87 -14.49 -23.00
N LYS A 338 14.72 -13.66 -23.61
CA LYS A 338 16.19 -13.87 -23.53
C LYS A 338 16.72 -13.46 -22.17
N VAL A 339 16.19 -12.38 -21.56
CA VAL A 339 16.54 -11.97 -20.20
C VAL A 339 16.21 -13.09 -19.21
N ALA A 340 14.99 -13.64 -19.29
CA ALA A 340 14.59 -14.76 -18.43
C ALA A 340 15.48 -16.02 -18.63
N ALA A 341 15.96 -16.26 -19.87
CA ALA A 341 16.86 -17.37 -20.16
C ALA A 341 18.26 -17.25 -19.50
N LEU A 342 18.65 -16.05 -19.04
CA LEU A 342 19.87 -15.82 -18.26
C LEU A 342 19.69 -16.12 -16.76
N GLY A 343 18.52 -16.61 -16.34
CA GLY A 343 18.23 -16.93 -14.95
C GLY A 343 17.74 -15.71 -14.15
N VAL A 344 17.05 -14.78 -14.81
CA VAL A 344 16.39 -13.64 -14.15
C VAL A 344 14.98 -14.05 -13.76
N ALA A 345 14.68 -13.93 -12.48
CA ALA A 345 13.33 -14.03 -11.94
C ALA A 345 12.69 -12.65 -11.78
N THR A 346 11.39 -12.52 -12.06
CA THR A 346 10.70 -11.24 -12.05
C THR A 346 9.45 -11.28 -11.18
N VAL A 347 9.36 -10.35 -10.23
CA VAL A 347 8.18 -10.16 -9.40
C VAL A 347 7.64 -8.75 -9.70
N PRO A 348 6.58 -8.60 -10.52
CA PRO A 348 6.05 -7.31 -10.91
C PRO A 348 5.19 -6.69 -9.81
N ALA A 349 5.07 -5.34 -9.83
CA ALA A 349 4.25 -4.59 -8.88
C ALA A 349 2.75 -4.90 -9.01
N ASP A 350 2.26 -5.08 -10.23
CA ASP A 350 0.88 -5.49 -10.49
C ASP A 350 0.82 -6.98 -10.83
N ARG A 351 0.49 -7.78 -9.81
CA ARG A 351 0.35 -9.24 -9.95
C ARG A 351 -0.80 -9.66 -10.85
N ILE A 352 -1.85 -8.82 -10.99
CA ILE A 352 -3.04 -9.12 -11.78
C ILE A 352 -2.82 -8.76 -13.25
N ALA A 353 -2.35 -7.54 -13.52
CA ALA A 353 -2.18 -7.08 -14.89
C ALA A 353 -0.89 -7.60 -15.54
N GLN A 354 0.18 -7.81 -14.76
CA GLN A 354 1.51 -8.16 -15.27
C GLN A 354 1.97 -9.55 -14.85
N GLY A 355 1.54 -10.01 -13.66
CA GLY A 355 2.09 -11.22 -13.04
C GLY A 355 1.41 -12.51 -13.48
N LEU A 356 0.09 -12.51 -13.66
CA LEU A 356 -0.72 -13.72 -13.82
C LEU A 356 -1.76 -13.58 -14.94
N LEU A 357 -2.14 -14.71 -15.51
CA LEU A 357 -3.32 -14.85 -16.36
C LEU A 357 -4.49 -15.33 -15.51
N MET A 358 -5.37 -14.41 -15.11
CA MET A 358 -6.41 -14.64 -14.09
C MET A 358 -7.43 -15.70 -14.49
N ASP A 359 -7.69 -15.90 -15.78
CA ASP A 359 -8.62 -16.92 -16.30
C ASP A 359 -7.97 -18.30 -16.46
N PHE A 360 -6.65 -18.38 -16.31
CA PHE A 360 -5.92 -19.64 -16.33
C PHE A 360 -5.95 -20.33 -14.96
N SER A 361 -5.73 -21.64 -14.97
CA SER A 361 -5.58 -22.42 -13.75
C SER A 361 -4.25 -22.14 -13.03
N VAL A 362 -4.16 -22.57 -11.78
CA VAL A 362 -2.92 -22.50 -10.98
C VAL A 362 -1.76 -23.18 -11.71
N LYS A 363 -1.95 -24.41 -12.21
CA LYS A 363 -0.89 -25.15 -12.91
C LYS A 363 -0.45 -24.50 -14.22
N GLU A 364 -1.36 -23.87 -14.96
CA GLU A 364 -1.00 -23.15 -16.19
C GLU A 364 -0.18 -21.91 -15.88
N ASN A 365 -0.54 -21.15 -14.83
CA ASN A 365 0.25 -20.02 -14.38
C ASN A 365 1.63 -20.42 -13.84
N LEU A 366 1.76 -21.55 -13.16
CA LEU A 366 3.04 -22.05 -12.64
C LEU A 366 4.04 -22.40 -13.75
N VAL A 367 3.58 -22.84 -14.92
CA VAL A 367 4.46 -23.18 -16.06
C VAL A 367 4.58 -22.08 -17.08
N LEU A 368 3.87 -20.96 -16.89
CA LEU A 368 3.89 -19.82 -17.81
C LEU A 368 5.33 -19.29 -17.93
N GLY A 369 5.77 -18.98 -19.17
CA GLY A 369 7.16 -18.62 -19.46
C GLY A 369 8.06 -19.85 -19.71
N ASN A 370 7.93 -20.91 -18.88
CA ASN A 370 8.75 -22.12 -18.94
C ASN A 370 8.12 -23.27 -19.73
N HIS A 371 6.88 -23.12 -20.22
CA HIS A 371 6.11 -24.16 -20.89
C HIS A 371 6.81 -24.75 -22.14
N ARG A 372 7.76 -24.03 -22.76
CA ARG A 372 8.56 -24.49 -23.90
C ARG A 372 9.80 -25.29 -23.53
N SER A 373 10.15 -25.34 -22.24
CA SER A 373 11.30 -26.12 -21.77
C SER A 373 11.14 -27.62 -22.06
N ARG A 374 12.24 -28.35 -22.21
CA ARG A 374 12.22 -29.80 -22.43
C ARG A 374 11.54 -30.59 -21.31
N LYS A 375 11.42 -29.98 -20.10
CA LYS A 375 10.70 -30.57 -18.96
C LYS A 375 9.19 -30.62 -19.25
N PHE A 376 8.62 -29.56 -19.85
CA PHE A 376 7.17 -29.40 -20.03
C PHE A 376 6.68 -29.63 -21.46
N ALA A 377 7.56 -29.59 -22.46
CA ALA A 377 7.18 -29.79 -23.85
C ALA A 377 8.21 -30.64 -24.62
N ARG A 378 7.70 -31.51 -25.49
CA ARG A 378 8.52 -32.27 -26.44
C ARG A 378 7.91 -32.17 -27.83
N ALA A 379 8.70 -31.75 -28.82
CA ALA A 379 8.26 -31.55 -30.18
C ALA A 379 6.99 -30.66 -30.34
N GLY A 380 6.85 -29.63 -29.50
CA GLY A 380 5.70 -28.73 -29.50
C GLY A 380 4.44 -29.24 -28.79
N VAL A 381 4.48 -30.42 -28.22
CA VAL A 381 3.37 -31.00 -27.45
C VAL A 381 3.68 -30.91 -25.94
N LEU A 382 2.75 -30.35 -25.18
CA LEU A 382 2.87 -30.26 -23.74
C LEU A 382 2.74 -31.63 -23.07
N ASN A 383 3.59 -31.86 -22.06
CA ASN A 383 3.54 -33.05 -21.23
C ASN A 383 2.68 -32.77 -19.98
N GLY A 384 1.41 -33.16 -20.03
CA GLY A 384 0.44 -32.94 -18.94
C GLY A 384 0.90 -33.51 -17.61
N THR A 385 1.45 -34.74 -17.60
CA THR A 385 1.94 -35.41 -16.38
C THR A 385 3.07 -34.59 -15.73
N SER A 386 4.07 -34.16 -16.50
CA SER A 386 5.16 -33.36 -15.95
C SER A 386 4.68 -31.99 -15.44
N ILE A 387 3.63 -31.42 -16.03
CA ILE A 387 3.01 -30.16 -15.55
C ILE A 387 2.26 -30.43 -14.25
N ASP A 388 1.49 -31.48 -14.17
CA ASP A 388 0.72 -31.85 -12.97
C ASP A 388 1.66 -32.15 -11.78
N ASP A 389 2.74 -32.91 -12.02
CA ASP A 389 3.76 -33.23 -11.00
C ASP A 389 4.45 -31.97 -10.50
N PHE A 390 4.87 -31.08 -11.41
CA PHE A 390 5.49 -29.79 -11.06
C PHE A 390 4.54 -28.89 -10.29
N ALA A 391 3.27 -28.86 -10.70
CA ALA A 391 2.27 -28.06 -10.01
C ALA A 391 2.03 -28.56 -8.58
N ALA A 392 1.96 -29.90 -8.39
CA ALA A 392 1.80 -30.47 -7.06
C ALA A 392 3.00 -30.14 -6.14
N GLU A 393 4.23 -30.32 -6.64
CA GLU A 393 5.47 -29.97 -5.93
C GLU A 393 5.51 -28.46 -5.58
N SER A 394 5.16 -27.60 -6.54
CA SER A 394 5.16 -26.14 -6.33
C SER A 394 4.09 -25.71 -5.32
N ILE A 395 2.89 -26.27 -5.38
CA ILE A 395 1.80 -25.98 -4.43
C ILE A 395 2.23 -26.33 -3.01
N GLU A 396 2.89 -27.46 -2.81
CA GLU A 396 3.39 -27.90 -1.50
C GLU A 396 4.56 -27.03 -1.04
N SER A 397 5.61 -26.86 -1.87
CA SER A 397 6.87 -26.18 -1.51
C SER A 397 6.67 -24.67 -1.26
N PHE A 398 5.70 -24.05 -1.92
CA PHE A 398 5.38 -22.63 -1.78
C PHE A 398 4.12 -22.40 -0.94
N GLU A 399 3.57 -23.45 -0.30
CA GLU A 399 2.40 -23.37 0.59
C GLU A 399 1.22 -22.64 -0.08
N ILE A 400 0.94 -22.92 -1.35
CA ILE A 400 -0.15 -22.30 -2.10
C ILE A 400 -1.47 -22.91 -1.63
N LYS A 401 -2.35 -22.11 -1.03
CA LYS A 401 -3.67 -22.58 -0.61
C LYS A 401 -4.64 -22.55 -1.78
N THR A 402 -4.89 -23.70 -2.36
CA THR A 402 -5.83 -23.90 -3.47
C THR A 402 -6.56 -25.24 -3.31
N PRO A 403 -7.84 -25.35 -3.69
CA PRO A 403 -8.55 -26.64 -3.70
C PRO A 403 -7.95 -27.67 -4.67
N SER A 404 -7.37 -27.22 -5.78
CA SER A 404 -6.70 -28.06 -6.77
C SER A 404 -5.78 -27.25 -7.68
N ALA A 405 -4.82 -27.92 -8.35
CA ALA A 405 -3.97 -27.29 -9.36
C ALA A 405 -4.77 -26.80 -10.60
N SER A 406 -5.95 -27.35 -10.84
CA SER A 406 -6.85 -26.95 -11.94
C SER A 406 -7.80 -25.80 -11.56
N GLN A 407 -7.75 -25.30 -10.31
CA GLN A 407 -8.55 -24.17 -9.87
C GLN A 407 -8.17 -22.90 -10.66
N THR A 408 -9.18 -22.12 -11.08
CA THR A 408 -8.96 -20.84 -11.77
C THR A 408 -8.33 -19.84 -10.82
N THR A 409 -7.27 -19.21 -11.26
CA THR A 409 -6.45 -18.30 -10.45
C THR A 409 -7.26 -17.11 -9.90
N ARG A 410 -8.25 -16.61 -10.63
CA ARG A 410 -9.13 -15.49 -10.23
C ARG A 410 -9.84 -15.71 -8.87
N THR A 411 -10.01 -16.94 -8.44
CA THR A 411 -10.74 -17.27 -7.19
C THR A 411 -9.85 -17.27 -5.96
N LEU A 412 -8.54 -17.03 -6.11
CA LEU A 412 -7.58 -17.09 -5.03
C LEU A 412 -7.37 -15.73 -4.36
N SER A 413 -6.98 -15.74 -3.09
CA SER A 413 -6.60 -14.52 -2.36
C SER A 413 -5.29 -13.93 -2.88
N GLY A 414 -5.08 -12.62 -2.68
CA GLY A 414 -3.88 -11.91 -3.10
C GLY A 414 -2.57 -12.55 -2.63
N GLY A 415 -2.51 -13.06 -1.41
CA GLY A 415 -1.35 -13.79 -0.90
C GLY A 415 -1.07 -15.09 -1.66
N ASN A 416 -2.11 -15.85 -2.07
CA ASN A 416 -1.91 -17.05 -2.88
C ASN A 416 -1.54 -16.73 -4.33
N LEU A 417 -2.06 -15.62 -4.90
CA LEU A 417 -1.63 -15.10 -6.19
C LEU A 417 -0.13 -14.80 -6.19
N GLN A 418 0.35 -14.13 -5.15
CA GLN A 418 1.77 -13.82 -5.00
C GLN A 418 2.64 -15.07 -4.87
N LYS A 419 2.17 -16.07 -4.11
CA LYS A 419 2.86 -17.37 -3.97
C LYS A 419 2.98 -18.12 -5.30
N ILE A 420 1.99 -18.02 -6.20
CA ILE A 420 2.07 -18.59 -7.56
C ILE A 420 3.18 -17.92 -8.36
N ILE A 421 3.28 -16.58 -8.32
CA ILE A 421 4.36 -15.83 -8.98
C ILE A 421 5.72 -16.26 -8.41
N MET A 422 5.87 -16.25 -7.08
CA MET A 422 7.10 -16.67 -6.41
C MET A 422 7.48 -18.12 -6.78
N ALA A 423 6.51 -19.05 -6.80
CA ALA A 423 6.75 -20.43 -7.16
C ALA A 423 7.24 -20.57 -8.61
N ARG A 424 6.61 -19.89 -9.55
CA ARG A 424 7.01 -19.89 -10.96
C ARG A 424 8.42 -19.34 -11.15
N GLU A 425 8.70 -18.18 -10.56
CA GLU A 425 9.94 -17.45 -10.78
C GLU A 425 11.13 -18.06 -10.04
N LEU A 426 10.94 -18.55 -8.80
CA LEU A 426 12.04 -19.04 -7.97
C LEU A 426 12.34 -20.52 -8.14
N SER A 427 11.44 -21.31 -8.75
CA SER A 427 11.67 -22.75 -8.98
C SER A 427 12.89 -23.06 -9.87
N GLY A 428 13.35 -22.06 -10.66
CA GLY A 428 14.52 -22.17 -11.54
C GLY A 428 15.86 -21.90 -10.88
N MET A 429 15.89 -21.61 -9.58
CA MET A 429 17.09 -21.13 -8.85
C MET A 429 17.75 -19.93 -9.60
N PRO A 430 17.10 -18.79 -9.65
CA PRO A 430 17.58 -17.63 -10.41
C PRO A 430 18.91 -17.10 -9.86
N SER A 431 19.74 -16.53 -10.74
CA SER A 431 20.95 -15.79 -10.35
C SER A 431 20.65 -14.33 -9.98
N LEU A 432 19.57 -13.78 -10.53
CA LEU A 432 19.09 -12.42 -10.25
C LEU A 432 17.58 -12.43 -10.06
N ILE A 433 17.12 -11.74 -9.03
CA ILE A 433 15.68 -11.49 -8.78
C ILE A 433 15.45 -9.99 -8.87
N VAL A 434 14.54 -9.57 -9.76
CA VAL A 434 14.06 -8.20 -9.87
C VAL A 434 12.65 -8.16 -9.27
N ALA A 435 12.54 -7.69 -8.03
CA ALA A 435 11.30 -7.64 -7.28
C ALA A 435 10.81 -6.20 -7.14
N HIS A 436 9.65 -5.91 -7.72
CA HIS A 436 9.02 -4.60 -7.66
C HIS A 436 7.74 -4.68 -6.83
N GLN A 437 7.70 -3.97 -5.70
CA GLN A 437 6.56 -3.94 -4.77
C GLN A 437 6.06 -5.35 -4.38
N PRO A 438 6.94 -6.29 -4.00
CA PRO A 438 6.57 -7.71 -3.91
C PRO A 438 5.56 -8.01 -2.81
N THR A 439 5.43 -7.14 -1.82
CA THR A 439 4.48 -7.29 -0.70
C THR A 439 3.27 -6.36 -0.79
N ARG A 440 3.19 -5.50 -1.81
CA ARG A 440 2.11 -4.52 -1.95
C ARG A 440 0.73 -5.17 -1.89
N GLY A 441 -0.12 -4.68 -0.97
CA GLY A 441 -1.50 -5.16 -0.81
C GLY A 441 -1.61 -6.61 -0.35
N LEU A 442 -0.58 -7.15 0.30
CA LEU A 442 -0.61 -8.44 0.99
C LEU A 442 -0.95 -8.25 2.46
N ASP A 443 -1.44 -9.31 3.08
CA ASP A 443 -1.55 -9.41 4.53
C ASP A 443 -0.16 -9.63 5.17
N ILE A 444 -0.06 -9.44 6.49
CA ILE A 444 1.21 -9.57 7.24
C ILE A 444 1.83 -10.95 7.03
N ALA A 445 1.03 -12.02 7.07
CA ALA A 445 1.53 -13.38 6.93
C ALA A 445 2.07 -13.67 5.52
N ALA A 446 1.42 -13.14 4.48
CA ALA A 446 1.89 -13.27 3.11
C ALA A 446 3.13 -12.40 2.86
N SER A 447 3.18 -11.18 3.45
CA SER A 447 4.36 -10.31 3.38
C SER A 447 5.58 -10.94 4.06
N GLU A 448 5.40 -11.49 5.28
CA GLU A 448 6.45 -12.26 6.00
C GLU A 448 6.98 -13.41 5.14
N TYR A 449 6.06 -14.15 4.49
CA TYR A 449 6.45 -15.26 3.61
C TYR A 449 7.32 -14.77 2.43
N VAL A 450 6.91 -13.72 1.74
CA VAL A 450 7.64 -13.15 0.59
C VAL A 450 9.02 -12.66 1.02
N ARG A 451 9.08 -11.87 2.10
CA ARG A 451 10.34 -11.33 2.66
C ARG A 451 11.31 -12.45 3.01
N ARG A 452 10.86 -13.48 3.73
CA ARG A 452 11.67 -14.64 4.07
C ARG A 452 12.18 -15.37 2.82
N ARG A 453 11.36 -15.53 1.78
CA ARG A 453 11.79 -16.19 0.53
C ARG A 453 12.85 -15.38 -0.20
N LEU A 454 12.75 -14.05 -0.27
CA LEU A 454 13.78 -13.21 -0.89
C LEU A 454 15.12 -13.33 -0.16
N VAL A 455 15.11 -13.32 1.18
CA VAL A 455 16.33 -13.54 1.99
C VAL A 455 16.91 -14.95 1.77
N GLN A 456 16.07 -15.98 1.72
CA GLN A 456 16.52 -17.34 1.43
C GLN A 456 17.19 -17.46 0.05
N GLU A 457 16.67 -16.81 -0.98
CA GLU A 457 17.29 -16.83 -2.31
C GLU A 457 18.62 -16.03 -2.33
N ARG A 458 18.69 -14.88 -1.61
CA ARG A 458 19.94 -14.17 -1.39
C ARG A 458 20.98 -15.08 -0.72
N ASP A 459 20.61 -15.77 0.35
CA ASP A 459 21.51 -16.67 1.09
C ASP A 459 21.96 -17.87 0.26
N ARG A 460 21.23 -18.22 -0.81
CA ARG A 460 21.63 -19.21 -1.82
C ARG A 460 22.58 -18.64 -2.88
N GLY A 461 22.84 -17.32 -2.84
CA GLY A 461 23.75 -16.64 -3.74
C GLY A 461 23.08 -15.86 -4.88
N ALA A 462 21.75 -15.77 -4.92
CA ALA A 462 21.07 -14.89 -5.87
C ALA A 462 21.30 -13.42 -5.51
N GLY A 463 21.53 -12.56 -6.51
CA GLY A 463 21.40 -11.12 -6.31
C GLY A 463 19.92 -10.72 -6.37
N VAL A 464 19.52 -9.78 -5.52
CA VAL A 464 18.14 -9.29 -5.46
C VAL A 464 18.12 -7.78 -5.62
N LEU A 465 17.42 -7.28 -6.63
CA LEU A 465 17.05 -5.87 -6.72
C LEU A 465 15.61 -5.74 -6.22
N LEU A 466 15.45 -5.14 -5.03
CA LEU A 466 14.15 -4.93 -4.38
C LEU A 466 13.74 -3.47 -4.55
N MET A 467 12.70 -3.19 -5.30
CA MET A 467 12.10 -1.86 -5.42
C MET A 467 10.83 -1.81 -4.57
N SER A 468 10.79 -0.94 -3.57
CA SER A 468 9.64 -0.80 -2.67
C SER A 468 9.44 0.65 -2.21
N GLU A 469 8.18 1.04 -2.04
CA GLU A 469 7.75 2.28 -1.39
C GLU A 469 7.67 2.09 0.14
N ASP A 470 7.62 0.83 0.61
CA ASP A 470 7.62 0.50 2.04
C ASP A 470 9.06 0.55 2.57
N LEU A 471 9.39 1.63 3.26
CA LEU A 471 10.72 1.81 3.85
C LEU A 471 11.03 0.76 4.92
N ASP A 472 10.03 0.24 5.63
CA ASP A 472 10.24 -0.85 6.58
C ASP A 472 10.73 -2.12 5.88
N GLU A 473 10.16 -2.42 4.71
CA GLU A 473 10.61 -3.52 3.88
C GLU A 473 12.04 -3.30 3.37
N ILE A 474 12.35 -2.09 2.89
CA ILE A 474 13.69 -1.71 2.42
C ILE A 474 14.72 -1.87 3.54
N PHE A 475 14.48 -1.28 4.72
CA PHE A 475 15.42 -1.35 5.84
C PHE A 475 15.62 -2.76 6.39
N GLN A 476 14.57 -3.58 6.42
CA GLN A 476 14.65 -4.95 6.92
C GLN A 476 15.39 -5.90 6.00
N LEU A 477 15.22 -5.76 4.68
CA LEU A 477 15.73 -6.74 3.74
C LEU A 477 17.04 -6.36 3.07
N SER A 478 17.28 -5.07 2.87
CA SER A 478 18.39 -4.61 2.03
C SER A 478 19.74 -4.71 2.74
N ASP A 479 20.77 -5.10 2.01
CA ASP A 479 22.17 -4.99 2.43
C ASP A 479 22.73 -3.61 2.07
N ARG A 480 22.25 -3.02 0.95
CA ARG A 480 22.44 -1.60 0.58
C ARG A 480 21.11 -1.00 0.15
N ILE A 481 20.94 0.29 0.45
CA ILE A 481 19.78 1.09 0.05
C ILE A 481 20.24 2.10 -1.00
N ALA A 482 19.62 2.07 -2.17
CA ALA A 482 19.73 3.10 -3.20
C ALA A 482 18.45 3.93 -3.21
N VAL A 483 18.55 5.24 -3.24
CA VAL A 483 17.38 6.12 -3.31
C VAL A 483 17.21 6.63 -4.73
N ILE A 484 16.03 6.41 -5.31
CA ILE A 484 15.70 6.91 -6.64
C ILE A 484 14.82 8.16 -6.53
N PHE A 485 15.24 9.22 -7.20
CA PHE A 485 14.48 10.46 -7.35
C PHE A 485 14.66 10.99 -8.78
N ASP A 486 13.55 11.34 -9.42
CA ASP A 486 13.51 11.87 -10.79
C ASP A 486 14.37 11.09 -11.79
N GLY A 487 14.26 9.76 -11.73
CA GLY A 487 14.96 8.83 -12.63
C GLY A 487 16.45 8.64 -12.37
N ARG A 488 16.98 9.16 -11.26
CA ARG A 488 18.40 9.06 -10.88
C ARG A 488 18.56 8.39 -9.53
N ILE A 489 19.67 7.70 -9.32
CA ILE A 489 20.08 7.29 -7.97
C ILE A 489 20.77 8.50 -7.33
N VAL A 490 20.14 9.05 -6.29
CA VAL A 490 20.61 10.25 -5.59
C VAL A 490 21.40 9.96 -4.33
N ALA A 491 21.27 8.76 -3.77
CA ALA A 491 22.05 8.28 -2.62
C ALA A 491 22.19 6.76 -2.65
N ILE A 492 23.31 6.25 -2.12
CA ILE A 492 23.51 4.83 -1.83
C ILE A 492 24.13 4.75 -0.43
N THR A 493 23.55 3.93 0.45
CA THR A 493 23.98 3.80 1.85
C THR A 493 23.72 2.38 2.37
N GLU A 494 24.32 2.02 3.50
CA GLU A 494 23.94 0.82 4.25
C GLU A 494 22.80 1.15 5.23
N PRO A 495 21.89 0.21 5.54
CA PRO A 495 20.78 0.47 6.46
C PRO A 495 21.22 0.93 7.85
N GLU A 496 22.43 0.52 8.30
CA GLU A 496 22.99 0.85 9.61
C GLU A 496 23.57 2.28 9.66
N ASP A 497 23.84 2.89 8.50
CA ASP A 497 24.49 4.20 8.37
C ASP A 497 23.50 5.33 8.04
N THR A 498 22.20 5.05 8.05
CA THR A 498 21.16 6.03 7.69
C THR A 498 19.90 5.88 8.52
N THR A 499 19.02 6.88 8.46
CA THR A 499 17.71 6.88 9.14
C THR A 499 16.56 6.94 8.14
N LEU A 500 15.36 6.63 8.61
CA LEU A 500 14.13 6.74 7.80
C LEU A 500 13.91 8.19 7.32
N GLU A 501 14.24 9.16 8.17
CA GLU A 501 14.11 10.59 7.88
C GLU A 501 15.07 11.01 6.78
N GLU A 502 16.33 10.55 6.82
CA GLU A 502 17.34 10.86 5.79
C GLU A 502 16.95 10.27 4.44
N ILE A 503 16.55 8.98 4.41
CA ILE A 503 16.04 8.35 3.19
C ILE A 503 14.81 9.10 2.68
N GLY A 504 13.88 9.47 3.57
CA GLY A 504 12.69 10.24 3.23
C GLY A 504 13.02 11.60 2.60
N MET A 505 14.03 12.33 3.12
CA MET A 505 14.49 13.60 2.52
C MET A 505 15.06 13.39 1.11
N HIS A 506 15.87 12.35 0.91
CA HIS A 506 16.38 11.99 -0.42
C HIS A 506 15.25 11.63 -1.39
N MET A 507 14.23 10.89 -0.95
CA MET A 507 13.05 10.55 -1.75
C MET A 507 12.21 11.76 -2.14
N ALA A 508 12.24 12.83 -1.34
CA ALA A 508 11.56 14.10 -1.60
C ALA A 508 12.40 15.08 -2.45
N GLY A 509 13.63 14.73 -2.82
CA GLY A 509 14.52 15.60 -3.58
C GLY A 509 15.17 16.72 -2.76
N ALA A 510 15.07 16.69 -1.43
CA ALA A 510 15.59 17.73 -0.54
C ALA A 510 17.11 17.72 -0.34
N SER A 511 17.84 16.81 -0.99
CA SER A 511 19.30 16.69 -0.88
C SER A 511 20.03 17.33 -2.04
N GLY A 512 20.13 18.62 -2.02
CA GLY A 512 20.79 19.40 -3.08
C GLY A 512 21.58 20.61 -2.62
N ALA A 513 22.17 20.61 -1.42
CA ALA A 513 22.96 21.77 -0.97
C ALA A 513 24.23 21.44 -0.17
N THR A 514 24.86 20.28 -0.40
CA THR A 514 26.24 20.09 0.10
C THR A 514 26.98 19.09 -0.79
N GLY A 515 27.80 19.58 -1.73
CA GLY A 515 28.79 18.71 -2.36
C GLY A 515 29.21 19.01 -3.79
N ASP A 516 29.31 20.28 -4.20
CA ASP A 516 30.32 20.66 -5.20
C ASP A 516 31.62 20.97 -4.43
N ALA A 517 32.50 19.97 -4.33
CA ALA A 517 33.96 20.22 -4.18
C ALA A 517 34.73 18.87 -4.22
N GLN A 518 35.40 18.67 -5.33
CA GLN A 518 36.57 17.84 -5.66
C GLN A 518 36.28 16.50 -6.30
#